data_291544eb142ca33a72272cc38725a179
#
_entry.id   291544eb142ca33a72272cc38725a179
#
_cell.length_a   1.000
_cell.length_b   1.000
_cell.length_c   1.000
_cell.angle_alpha   90.00
_cell.angle_beta   90.00
_cell.angle_gamma   90.00
#
_symmetry.space_group_name_H-M   'P 1'
#
loop_
_entity.id
_entity.type
_entity.pdbx_description
1 polymer ?
#
loop_
_entity_poly.entity_id
_entity_poly.type
_entity_poly.pdbx_seq_one_letter_code
_entity_poly.pdbx_strand_id
1 'polypeptide(L)'
;MAAVRDAVAGGVVPPDGVDVVGRGPGVYASPVALRLGLDPEELARRVARWPGVLRAEVARGMVVVFVEPGSLAAEVIAAGDSYGVARVPGGGWDEWPRTWENPGFAVRYAYARAAAVRRWAEELGIGPGEPVGLVRDEELALLGALGELPGRARQAERERDPGALVKCLERLAGAYHDVHERCPALPRGDEKPGAVHGARVTLAEAARIALANGMNMIGETPRERI
;
A
#
# COMPACT_ATOMS: atom_id res chain seq x y z
N MET A 1 -1.65 2.89 8.01
CA MET A 1 -1.76 1.82 9.05
C MET A 1 -1.15 2.26 10.38
N ALA A 2 0.05 2.84 10.39
CA ALA A 2 0.67 3.35 11.62
C ALA A 2 -0.18 4.44 12.27
N ALA A 3 -0.54 5.48 11.53
CA ALA A 3 -1.38 6.57 12.02
C ALA A 3 -2.74 6.10 12.59
N VAL A 4 -3.35 5.07 11.99
CA VAL A 4 -4.60 4.48 12.50
C VAL A 4 -4.37 3.72 13.81
N ARG A 5 -3.24 3.01 13.94
CA ARG A 5 -2.86 2.37 15.21
C ARG A 5 -2.64 3.39 16.32
N ASP A 6 -1.92 4.48 16.02
CA ASP A 6 -1.68 5.56 16.97
C ASP A 6 -2.99 6.21 17.41
N ALA A 7 -3.89 6.49 16.45
CA ALA A 7 -5.21 7.03 16.74
C ALA A 7 -6.04 6.10 17.65
N VAL A 8 -6.08 4.81 17.35
CA VAL A 8 -6.82 3.81 18.12
C VAL A 8 -6.16 3.54 19.47
N ALA A 9 -4.83 3.52 19.52
CA ALA A 9 -4.08 3.37 20.78
C ALA A 9 -4.35 4.56 21.72
N GLY A 10 -4.39 5.78 21.17
CA GLY A 10 -4.77 7.00 21.87
C GLY A 10 -4.07 7.24 23.21
N GLY A 11 -2.85 6.73 23.37
CA GLY A 11 -2.09 6.79 24.62
C GLY A 11 -2.55 5.82 25.73
N VAL A 12 -3.54 4.95 25.45
CA VAL A 12 -4.06 3.98 26.44
C VAL A 12 -3.28 2.66 26.41
N VAL A 13 -2.81 2.29 25.21
CA VAL A 13 -1.96 1.11 24.98
C VAL A 13 -0.85 1.44 24.02
N PRO A 14 0.30 0.71 24.05
CA PRO A 14 1.31 0.84 23.03
C PRO A 14 0.72 0.56 21.63
N PRO A 15 1.08 1.32 20.58
CA PRO A 15 0.57 1.11 19.23
C PRO A 15 0.75 -0.32 18.70
N ASP A 16 1.83 -0.98 19.08
CA ASP A 16 2.13 -2.36 18.70
C ASP A 16 1.15 -3.39 19.30
N GLY A 17 0.46 -3.03 20.39
CA GLY A 17 -0.58 -3.85 21.03
C GLY A 17 -1.96 -3.74 20.38
N VAL A 18 -2.11 -2.87 19.37
CA VAL A 18 -3.40 -2.63 18.73
C VAL A 18 -3.51 -3.42 17.43
N ASP A 19 -4.44 -4.37 17.41
CA ASP A 19 -4.80 -5.04 16.16
C ASP A 19 -5.65 -4.10 15.29
N VAL A 20 -5.18 -3.85 14.10
CA VAL A 20 -5.89 -3.10 13.06
C VAL A 20 -5.98 -3.95 11.80
N VAL A 21 -7.18 -4.19 11.35
CA VAL A 21 -7.47 -5.00 10.15
C VAL A 21 -7.99 -4.09 9.06
N GLY A 22 -7.36 -4.10 7.89
CA GLY A 22 -7.86 -3.43 6.69
C GLY A 22 -9.18 -4.06 6.23
N ARG A 23 -10.16 -3.22 5.90
CA ARG A 23 -11.47 -3.62 5.36
C ARG A 23 -11.68 -3.15 3.93
N GLY A 24 -10.74 -2.38 3.42
CA GLY A 24 -10.70 -1.77 2.10
C GLY A 24 -9.78 -0.55 2.11
N PRO A 25 -9.57 0.08 0.95
CA PRO A 25 -8.75 1.28 0.87
C PRO A 25 -9.29 2.38 1.80
N GLY A 26 -8.44 2.86 2.71
CA GLY A 26 -8.81 3.88 3.69
C GLY A 26 -9.78 3.42 4.79
N VAL A 27 -10.14 2.13 4.87
CA VAL A 27 -11.06 1.62 5.88
C VAL A 27 -10.38 0.57 6.76
N TYR A 28 -10.37 0.80 8.05
CA TYR A 28 -9.69 -0.03 9.03
C TYR A 28 -10.62 -0.36 10.21
N ALA A 29 -10.55 -1.56 10.75
CA ALA A 29 -11.31 -1.97 11.92
C ALA A 29 -10.39 -2.47 13.03
N SER A 30 -10.72 -2.16 14.28
CA SER A 30 -9.99 -2.63 15.45
C SER A 30 -10.93 -3.18 16.53
N PRO A 31 -10.68 -4.38 17.05
CA PRO A 31 -11.40 -4.94 18.19
C PRO A 31 -10.86 -4.45 19.55
N VAL A 32 -9.98 -3.46 19.57
CA VAL A 32 -9.25 -3.07 20.79
C VAL A 32 -10.16 -2.67 21.93
N ALA A 33 -11.30 -2.00 21.64
CA ALA A 33 -12.28 -1.65 22.67
C ALA A 33 -12.83 -2.90 23.40
N LEU A 34 -13.20 -3.93 22.64
CA LEU A 34 -13.67 -5.21 23.20
C LEU A 34 -12.60 -5.90 24.03
N ARG A 35 -11.35 -5.89 23.57
CA ARG A 35 -10.22 -6.57 24.26
C ARG A 35 -9.85 -5.90 25.59
N LEU A 36 -9.99 -4.58 25.65
CA LEU A 36 -9.62 -3.79 26.83
C LEU A 36 -10.81 -3.45 27.73
N GLY A 37 -12.03 -3.88 27.39
CA GLY A 37 -13.24 -3.54 28.15
C GLY A 37 -13.58 -2.04 28.11
N LEU A 38 -13.19 -1.34 27.02
CA LEU A 38 -13.47 0.07 26.82
C LEU A 38 -14.84 0.24 26.12
N ASP A 39 -15.49 1.38 26.35
CA ASP A 39 -16.66 1.77 25.57
C ASP A 39 -16.24 2.06 24.13
N PRO A 40 -16.70 1.26 23.12
CA PRO A 40 -16.31 1.45 21.74
C PRO A 40 -16.80 2.77 21.17
N GLU A 41 -17.94 3.32 21.63
CA GLU A 41 -18.47 4.61 21.15
C GLU A 41 -17.61 5.77 21.65
N GLU A 42 -17.16 5.72 22.91
CA GLU A 42 -16.24 6.73 23.44
C GLU A 42 -14.89 6.68 22.71
N LEU A 43 -14.38 5.47 22.43
CA LEU A 43 -13.15 5.30 21.68
C LEU A 43 -13.30 5.83 20.24
N ALA A 44 -14.40 5.53 19.55
CA ALA A 44 -14.68 6.04 18.21
C ALA A 44 -14.74 7.56 18.18
N ARG A 45 -15.42 8.19 19.13
CA ARG A 45 -15.49 9.66 19.26
C ARG A 45 -14.10 10.29 19.45
N ARG A 46 -13.23 9.65 20.21
CA ARG A 46 -11.86 10.11 20.41
C ARG A 46 -11.03 9.95 19.16
N VAL A 47 -11.09 8.79 18.49
CA VAL A 47 -10.39 8.49 17.26
C VAL A 47 -10.80 9.42 16.11
N ALA A 48 -12.10 9.79 16.02
CA ALA A 48 -12.61 10.71 15.01
C ALA A 48 -11.98 12.11 15.07
N ARG A 49 -11.36 12.48 16.20
CA ARG A 49 -10.67 13.79 16.35
C ARG A 49 -9.18 13.71 16.00
N TRP A 50 -8.68 12.53 15.66
CA TRP A 50 -7.26 12.34 15.37
C TRP A 50 -6.93 12.92 13.99
N PRO A 51 -5.77 13.61 13.84
CA PRO A 51 -5.33 14.12 12.56
C PRO A 51 -5.29 13.05 11.47
N GLY A 52 -5.85 13.31 10.30
CA GLY A 52 -5.91 12.37 9.17
C GLY A 52 -7.05 11.36 9.22
N VAL A 53 -7.84 11.33 10.31
CA VAL A 53 -9.08 10.54 10.38
C VAL A 53 -10.23 11.36 9.80
N LEU A 54 -10.91 10.82 8.79
CA LEU A 54 -12.10 11.44 8.20
C LEU A 54 -13.33 11.22 9.07
N ARG A 55 -13.48 10.01 9.60
CA ARG A 55 -14.53 9.63 10.56
C ARG A 55 -14.17 8.32 11.25
N ALA A 56 -14.80 8.08 12.39
CA ALA A 56 -14.79 6.78 13.05
C ALA A 56 -16.20 6.44 13.54
N GLU A 57 -16.54 5.16 13.50
CA GLU A 57 -17.85 4.65 13.91
C GLU A 57 -17.71 3.27 14.57
N VAL A 58 -18.75 2.79 15.21
CA VAL A 58 -18.81 1.45 15.78
C VAL A 58 -19.62 0.53 14.87
N ALA A 59 -19.03 -0.58 14.46
CA ALA A 59 -19.70 -1.62 13.71
C ALA A 59 -19.39 -3.00 14.31
N ARG A 60 -20.42 -3.72 14.71
CA ARG A 60 -20.30 -5.06 15.33
C ARG A 60 -19.33 -5.09 16.52
N GLY A 61 -19.34 -4.06 17.34
CA GLY A 61 -18.47 -3.91 18.52
C GLY A 61 -17.02 -3.53 18.22
N MET A 62 -16.66 -3.35 16.95
CA MET A 62 -15.34 -2.86 16.54
C MET A 62 -15.37 -1.37 16.24
N VAL A 63 -14.29 -0.67 16.52
CA VAL A 63 -14.09 0.70 16.04
C VAL A 63 -13.63 0.65 14.59
N VAL A 64 -14.41 1.23 13.69
CA VAL A 64 -14.11 1.35 12.26
C VAL A 64 -13.66 2.78 11.98
N VAL A 65 -12.47 2.90 11.40
CA VAL A 65 -11.79 4.18 11.13
C VAL A 65 -11.68 4.38 9.63
N PHE A 66 -12.06 5.57 9.18
CA PHE A 66 -11.98 5.98 7.77
C PHE A 66 -10.93 7.08 7.64
N VAL A 67 -9.98 6.86 6.73
CA VAL A 67 -8.93 7.82 6.37
C VAL A 67 -8.91 8.05 4.86
N GLU A 68 -8.27 9.13 4.41
CA GLU A 68 -8.07 9.33 2.97
C GLU A 68 -7.32 8.12 2.39
N PRO A 69 -7.86 7.41 1.39
CA PRO A 69 -7.25 6.20 0.85
C PRO A 69 -5.81 6.40 0.42
N GLY A 70 -5.52 7.53 -0.22
CA GLY A 70 -4.18 7.88 -0.70
C GLY A 70 -3.14 8.08 0.42
N SER A 71 -3.56 8.32 1.66
CA SER A 71 -2.63 8.47 2.80
C SER A 71 -1.71 7.25 2.97
N LEU A 72 -2.16 6.06 2.53
CA LEU A 72 -1.34 4.86 2.53
C LEU A 72 -0.13 4.98 1.60
N ALA A 73 -0.26 5.62 0.43
CA ALA A 73 0.87 5.82 -0.47
C ALA A 73 1.95 6.70 0.18
N ALA A 74 1.54 7.78 0.87
CA ALA A 74 2.48 8.61 1.62
C ALA A 74 3.16 7.83 2.77
N GLU A 75 2.42 6.97 3.46
CA GLU A 75 2.96 6.10 4.51
C GLU A 75 4.00 5.11 3.96
N VAL A 76 3.74 4.49 2.80
CA VAL A 76 4.70 3.60 2.12
C VAL A 76 5.99 4.32 1.80
N ILE A 77 5.89 5.54 1.24
CA ILE A 77 7.07 6.35 0.90
C ILE A 77 7.85 6.73 2.15
N ALA A 78 7.16 7.17 3.20
CA ALA A 78 7.81 7.55 4.46
C ALA A 78 8.53 6.36 5.14
N ALA A 79 7.97 5.16 5.05
CA ALA A 79 8.58 3.94 5.57
C ALA A 79 9.73 3.43 4.68
N GLY A 80 9.72 3.74 3.38
CA GLY A 80 10.78 3.37 2.44
C GLY A 80 11.11 1.88 2.49
N ASP A 81 12.40 1.58 2.61
CA ASP A 81 12.92 0.21 2.63
C ASP A 81 12.44 -0.63 3.82
N SER A 82 11.82 -0.03 4.83
CA SER A 82 11.25 -0.75 5.98
C SER A 82 9.78 -1.15 5.78
N TYR A 83 9.12 -0.67 4.72
CA TYR A 83 7.71 -0.95 4.51
C TYR A 83 7.44 -2.44 4.28
N GLY A 84 6.68 -3.04 5.19
CA GLY A 84 6.21 -4.42 5.07
C GLY A 84 7.29 -5.49 5.19
N VAL A 85 8.50 -5.14 5.61
CA VAL A 85 9.63 -6.08 5.67
C VAL A 85 9.45 -7.11 6.78
N ALA A 86 9.71 -8.39 6.45
CA ALA A 86 9.72 -9.53 7.34
C ALA A 86 10.81 -10.52 6.89
N ARG A 87 11.16 -11.48 7.74
CA ARG A 87 12.12 -12.55 7.40
C ARG A 87 11.41 -13.70 6.70
N VAL A 88 11.37 -13.63 5.37
CA VAL A 88 10.69 -14.63 4.54
C VAL A 88 11.71 -15.59 3.96
N PRO A 89 11.41 -16.89 3.86
CA PRO A 89 12.24 -17.84 3.11
C PRO A 89 12.37 -17.42 1.66
N GLY A 90 13.48 -17.75 1.03
CA GLY A 90 13.68 -17.51 -0.39
C GLY A 90 12.59 -18.19 -1.22
N GLY A 91 12.22 -17.54 -2.29
CA GLY A 91 11.18 -17.97 -3.22
C GLY A 91 11.44 -17.29 -4.55
N GLY A 92 10.42 -17.21 -5.38
CA GLY A 92 10.52 -16.45 -6.63
C GLY A 92 9.82 -17.16 -7.76
N TRP A 93 10.16 -16.71 -8.95
CA TRP A 93 9.59 -17.20 -10.20
C TRP A 93 10.72 -17.56 -11.17
N ASP A 94 10.39 -18.39 -12.16
CA ASP A 94 11.29 -18.63 -13.29
C ASP A 94 11.62 -17.31 -14.00
N GLU A 95 12.86 -17.16 -14.46
CA GLU A 95 13.25 -15.97 -15.22
C GLU A 95 12.61 -15.96 -16.61
N TRP A 96 12.37 -17.11 -17.19
CA TRP A 96 11.84 -17.32 -18.52
C TRP A 96 10.54 -18.13 -18.51
N PRO A 97 9.63 -17.94 -19.48
CA PRO A 97 9.69 -16.96 -20.56
C PRO A 97 9.40 -15.54 -20.06
N ARG A 98 9.89 -14.52 -20.78
CA ARG A 98 9.59 -13.11 -20.50
C ARG A 98 8.29 -12.70 -21.20
N THR A 99 7.21 -13.31 -20.78
CA THR A 99 5.86 -13.12 -21.30
C THR A 99 4.87 -12.92 -20.16
N TRP A 100 3.66 -12.46 -20.48
CA TRP A 100 2.63 -12.19 -19.48
C TRP A 100 2.13 -13.45 -18.74
N GLU A 101 2.32 -14.64 -19.31
CA GLU A 101 2.01 -15.91 -18.67
C GLU A 101 2.96 -16.25 -17.51
N ASN A 102 4.13 -15.60 -17.47
CA ASN A 102 5.07 -15.74 -16.36
C ASN A 102 4.76 -14.65 -15.28
N PRO A 103 4.23 -15.02 -14.12
CA PRO A 103 3.93 -14.05 -13.06
C PRO A 103 5.16 -13.26 -12.59
N GLY A 104 6.33 -13.88 -12.57
CA GLY A 104 7.59 -13.23 -12.22
C GLY A 104 7.98 -12.14 -13.21
N PHE A 105 7.75 -12.36 -14.50
CA PHE A 105 7.94 -11.32 -15.50
C PHE A 105 6.98 -10.14 -15.25
N ALA A 106 5.70 -10.42 -14.99
CA ALA A 106 4.71 -9.38 -14.70
C ALA A 106 5.10 -8.53 -13.48
N VAL A 107 5.58 -9.16 -12.39
CA VAL A 107 6.05 -8.46 -11.18
C VAL A 107 7.28 -7.59 -11.47
N ARG A 108 8.29 -8.14 -12.12
CA ARG A 108 9.52 -7.39 -12.50
C ARG A 108 9.19 -6.23 -13.44
N TYR A 109 8.25 -6.45 -14.36
CA TYR A 109 7.82 -5.41 -15.31
C TYR A 109 7.01 -4.30 -14.64
N ALA A 110 6.16 -4.62 -13.64
CA ALA A 110 5.48 -3.62 -12.83
C ALA A 110 6.48 -2.69 -12.13
N TYR A 111 7.51 -3.26 -11.50
CA TYR A 111 8.57 -2.48 -10.88
C TYR A 111 9.31 -1.58 -11.89
N ALA A 112 9.71 -2.12 -13.04
CA ALA A 112 10.40 -1.36 -14.08
C ALA A 112 9.54 -0.21 -14.63
N ARG A 113 8.22 -0.44 -14.83
CA ARG A 113 7.25 0.62 -15.21
C ARG A 113 7.16 1.70 -14.13
N ALA A 114 7.08 1.34 -12.86
CA ALA A 114 7.01 2.30 -11.76
C ALA A 114 8.29 3.15 -11.67
N ALA A 115 9.45 2.53 -11.83
CA ALA A 115 10.73 3.24 -11.91
C ALA A 115 10.81 4.17 -13.13
N ALA A 116 10.23 3.76 -14.28
CA ALA A 116 10.17 4.60 -15.46
C ALA A 116 9.27 5.83 -15.25
N VAL A 117 8.11 5.66 -14.60
CA VAL A 117 7.23 6.80 -14.25
C VAL A 117 7.98 7.83 -13.43
N ARG A 118 8.75 7.41 -12.42
CA ARG A 118 9.57 8.32 -11.61
C ARG A 118 10.54 9.12 -12.46
N ARG A 119 11.32 8.46 -13.32
CA ARG A 119 12.31 9.14 -14.19
C ARG A 119 11.66 10.14 -15.14
N TRP A 120 10.57 9.73 -15.80
CA TRP A 120 9.86 10.61 -16.75
C TRP A 120 9.14 11.77 -16.06
N ALA A 121 8.62 11.55 -14.85
CA ALA A 121 8.05 12.62 -14.06
C ALA A 121 9.10 13.68 -13.70
N GLU A 122 10.30 13.25 -13.28
CA GLU A 122 11.45 14.14 -13.02
C GLU A 122 11.83 14.94 -14.26
N GLU A 123 11.92 14.30 -15.45
CA GLU A 123 12.22 14.96 -16.72
C GLU A 123 11.15 16.00 -17.11
N LEU A 124 9.89 15.76 -16.77
CA LEU A 124 8.77 16.67 -17.03
C LEU A 124 8.56 17.71 -15.91
N GLY A 125 9.39 17.70 -14.86
CA GLY A 125 9.24 18.59 -13.71
C GLY A 125 8.01 18.31 -12.85
N ILE A 126 7.47 17.08 -12.90
CA ILE A 126 6.32 16.65 -12.11
C ILE A 126 6.84 15.93 -10.88
N GLY A 127 6.82 16.62 -9.74
CA GLY A 127 7.16 16.00 -8.45
C GLY A 127 6.04 15.13 -7.89
N PRO A 128 6.36 14.26 -6.91
CA PRO A 128 5.35 13.62 -6.08
C PRO A 128 4.47 14.68 -5.41
N GLY A 129 3.16 14.52 -5.49
CA GLY A 129 2.17 15.42 -4.88
C GLY A 129 1.42 14.75 -3.74
N GLU A 130 0.57 15.52 -3.06
CA GLU A 130 -0.34 14.96 -2.06
C GLU A 130 -1.23 13.89 -2.72
N PRO A 131 -1.30 12.67 -2.17
CA PRO A 131 -2.05 11.57 -2.76
C PRO A 131 -3.55 11.67 -2.45
N VAL A 132 -4.15 12.81 -2.79
CA VAL A 132 -5.56 13.14 -2.59
C VAL A 132 -6.32 12.97 -3.92
N GLY A 133 -7.59 12.55 -3.82
CA GLY A 133 -8.45 12.38 -5.00
C GLY A 133 -8.13 11.15 -5.84
N LEU A 134 -7.44 10.17 -5.29
CA LEU A 134 -7.26 8.84 -5.88
C LEU A 134 -8.55 8.02 -5.65
N VAL A 135 -9.50 8.15 -6.56
CA VAL A 135 -10.87 7.63 -6.39
C VAL A 135 -11.29 6.61 -7.45
N ARG A 136 -10.46 6.39 -8.46
CA ARG A 136 -10.77 5.39 -9.49
C ARG A 136 -10.61 3.98 -8.94
N ASP A 137 -11.41 3.06 -9.45
CA ASP A 137 -11.40 1.67 -8.97
C ASP A 137 -10.01 1.04 -9.05
N GLU A 138 -9.24 1.34 -10.11
CA GLU A 138 -7.89 0.86 -10.29
C GLU A 138 -6.93 1.43 -9.22
N GLU A 139 -7.06 2.72 -8.89
CA GLU A 139 -6.26 3.39 -7.86
C GLU A 139 -6.57 2.82 -6.48
N LEU A 140 -7.86 2.60 -6.18
CA LEU A 140 -8.31 1.99 -4.93
C LEU A 140 -7.86 0.52 -4.82
N ALA A 141 -7.92 -0.24 -5.93
CA ALA A 141 -7.43 -1.62 -5.96
C ALA A 141 -5.93 -1.69 -5.67
N LEU A 142 -5.13 -0.78 -6.25
CA LEU A 142 -3.69 -0.70 -5.98
C LEU A 142 -3.41 -0.34 -4.52
N LEU A 143 -4.11 0.66 -3.97
CA LEU A 143 -4.00 1.02 -2.55
C LEU A 143 -4.38 -0.16 -1.64
N GLY A 144 -5.40 -0.92 -1.99
CA GLY A 144 -5.77 -2.15 -1.28
C GLY A 144 -4.65 -3.18 -1.28
N ALA A 145 -4.05 -3.43 -2.45
CA ALA A 145 -2.93 -4.37 -2.59
C ALA A 145 -1.67 -3.92 -1.82
N LEU A 146 -1.35 -2.62 -1.84
CA LEU A 146 -0.30 -2.05 -1.01
C LEU A 146 -0.54 -2.33 0.48
N GLY A 147 -1.77 -2.10 0.96
CA GLY A 147 -2.14 -2.32 2.37
C GLY A 147 -2.05 -3.78 2.82
N GLU A 148 -2.17 -4.75 1.92
CA GLU A 148 -2.05 -6.17 2.24
C GLU A 148 -0.61 -6.63 2.48
N LEU A 149 0.38 -6.00 1.83
CA LEU A 149 1.78 -6.46 1.81
C LEU A 149 2.35 -6.74 3.21
N PRO A 150 2.24 -5.83 4.22
CA PRO A 150 2.81 -6.09 5.54
C PRO A 150 2.18 -7.30 6.24
N GLY A 151 0.88 -7.53 6.03
CA GLY A 151 0.17 -8.68 6.59
C GLY A 151 0.62 -10.00 5.97
N ARG A 152 0.80 -10.02 4.64
CA ARG A 152 1.24 -11.20 3.89
C ARG A 152 2.71 -11.53 4.13
N ALA A 153 3.56 -10.53 4.28
CA ALA A 153 4.96 -10.75 4.66
C ALA A 153 5.08 -11.41 6.04
N ARG A 154 4.36 -10.89 7.06
CA ARG A 154 4.31 -11.52 8.39
C ARG A 154 3.68 -12.92 8.36
N GLN A 155 2.70 -13.16 7.49
CA GLN A 155 2.15 -14.50 7.30
C GLN A 155 3.21 -15.46 6.76
N ALA A 156 3.91 -15.07 5.68
CA ALA A 156 4.98 -15.87 5.07
C ALA A 156 6.12 -16.17 6.08
N GLU A 157 6.48 -15.21 6.93
CA GLU A 157 7.46 -15.41 8.00
C GLU A 157 6.99 -16.45 9.03
N ARG A 158 5.74 -16.34 9.53
CA ARG A 158 5.20 -17.29 10.51
C ARG A 158 5.07 -18.70 9.96
N GLU A 159 4.61 -18.81 8.72
CA GLU A 159 4.40 -20.10 8.03
C GLU A 159 5.69 -20.70 7.48
N ARG A 160 6.77 -19.91 7.43
CA ARG A 160 8.04 -20.27 6.79
C ARG A 160 7.84 -20.70 5.32
N ASP A 161 6.90 -20.04 4.65
CA ASP A 161 6.53 -20.28 3.25
C ASP A 161 6.34 -18.95 2.52
N PRO A 162 7.07 -18.67 1.43
CA PRO A 162 6.95 -17.43 0.67
C PRO A 162 5.62 -17.31 -0.09
N GLY A 163 4.85 -18.38 -0.25
CA GLY A 163 3.68 -18.45 -1.13
C GLY A 163 2.65 -17.34 -0.90
N ALA A 164 2.38 -16.96 0.35
CA ALA A 164 1.46 -15.89 0.66
C ALA A 164 1.96 -14.51 0.16
N LEU A 165 3.27 -14.26 0.28
CA LEU A 165 3.91 -13.04 -0.20
C LEU A 165 4.01 -13.02 -1.73
N VAL A 166 4.42 -14.14 -2.34
CA VAL A 166 4.50 -14.30 -3.81
C VAL A 166 3.16 -13.95 -4.46
N LYS A 167 2.06 -14.55 -4.00
CA LYS A 167 0.71 -14.23 -4.51
C LYS A 167 0.30 -12.77 -4.26
N CYS A 168 0.76 -12.17 -3.17
CA CYS A 168 0.51 -10.76 -2.90
C CYS A 168 1.24 -9.86 -3.91
N LEU A 169 2.48 -10.17 -4.24
CA LEU A 169 3.26 -9.44 -5.24
C LEU A 169 2.66 -9.53 -6.64
N GLU A 170 2.15 -10.70 -7.02
CA GLU A 170 1.45 -10.90 -8.29
C GLU A 170 0.20 -10.02 -8.39
N ARG A 171 -0.62 -9.96 -7.32
CA ARG A 171 -1.80 -9.07 -7.27
C ARG A 171 -1.40 -7.59 -7.27
N LEU A 172 -0.38 -7.22 -6.51
CA LEU A 172 0.14 -5.85 -6.47
C LEU A 172 0.62 -5.41 -7.86
N ALA A 173 1.35 -6.28 -8.56
CA ALA A 173 1.80 -6.03 -9.92
C ALA A 173 0.64 -5.87 -10.89
N GLY A 174 -0.37 -6.75 -10.84
CA GLY A 174 -1.56 -6.66 -11.67
C GLY A 174 -2.31 -5.35 -11.45
N ALA A 175 -2.56 -4.98 -10.20
CA ALA A 175 -3.21 -3.71 -9.85
C ALA A 175 -2.40 -2.49 -10.33
N TYR A 176 -1.06 -2.55 -10.24
CA TYR A 176 -0.22 -1.48 -10.77
C TYR A 176 -0.27 -1.39 -12.30
N HIS A 177 -0.31 -2.51 -13.00
CA HIS A 177 -0.47 -2.50 -14.46
C HIS A 177 -1.80 -1.85 -14.88
N ASP A 178 -2.90 -2.16 -14.19
CA ASP A 178 -4.19 -1.52 -14.43
C ASP A 178 -4.15 -0.01 -14.22
N VAL A 179 -3.53 0.46 -13.13
CA VAL A 179 -3.32 1.89 -12.87
C VAL A 179 -2.46 2.52 -13.95
N HIS A 180 -1.34 1.91 -14.30
CA HIS A 180 -0.42 2.44 -15.33
C HIS A 180 -1.11 2.65 -16.68
N GLU A 181 -2.02 1.76 -17.05
CA GLU A 181 -2.72 1.81 -18.33
C GLU A 181 -3.92 2.76 -18.33
N ARG A 182 -4.70 2.77 -17.26
CA ARG A 182 -6.00 3.45 -17.17
C ARG A 182 -5.96 4.75 -16.39
N CYS A 183 -4.96 4.96 -15.54
CA CYS A 183 -4.79 6.13 -14.69
C CYS A 183 -3.40 6.75 -14.89
N PRO A 184 -3.13 7.36 -16.07
CA PRO A 184 -1.79 7.84 -16.38
C PRO A 184 -1.30 8.84 -15.32
N ALA A 185 -0.07 8.61 -14.85
CA ALA A 185 0.61 9.51 -13.91
C ALA A 185 1.27 10.70 -14.62
N LEU A 186 1.43 10.61 -15.94
CA LEU A 186 2.03 11.66 -16.77
C LEU A 186 0.99 12.22 -17.74
N PRO A 187 1.05 13.52 -18.05
CA PRO A 187 0.16 14.14 -19.03
C PRO A 187 0.29 13.48 -20.39
N ARG A 188 -0.81 13.42 -21.14
CA ARG A 188 -0.85 12.88 -22.50
C ARG A 188 -1.16 13.98 -23.51
N GLY A 189 -0.44 14.02 -24.62
CA GLY A 189 -0.62 15.03 -25.66
C GLY A 189 -0.43 16.45 -25.11
N ASP A 190 -1.42 17.32 -25.32
CA ASP A 190 -1.39 18.72 -24.89
C ASP A 190 -1.88 18.95 -23.44
N GLU A 191 -2.09 17.89 -22.67
CA GLU A 191 -2.53 17.98 -21.27
C GLU A 191 -1.46 18.66 -20.43
N LYS A 192 -1.88 19.61 -19.58
CA LYS A 192 -0.97 20.26 -18.63
C LYS A 192 -0.85 19.44 -17.35
N PRO A 193 0.35 19.38 -16.74
CA PRO A 193 0.52 18.79 -15.42
C PRO A 193 -0.45 19.41 -14.41
N GLY A 194 -1.08 18.57 -13.60
CA GLY A 194 -2.02 18.98 -12.55
C GLY A 194 -1.85 18.14 -11.28
N ALA A 195 -2.59 18.47 -10.23
CA ALA A 195 -2.49 17.80 -8.93
C ALA A 195 -2.70 16.27 -9.02
N VAL A 196 -3.59 15.81 -9.90
CA VAL A 196 -3.83 14.38 -10.12
C VAL A 196 -2.58 13.64 -10.62
N HIS A 197 -1.76 14.28 -11.46
CA HIS A 197 -0.51 13.69 -11.93
C HIS A 197 0.48 13.53 -10.78
N GLY A 198 0.66 14.56 -9.95
CA GLY A 198 1.49 14.48 -8.75
C GLY A 198 1.02 13.38 -7.77
N ALA A 199 -0.29 13.27 -7.52
CA ALA A 199 -0.86 12.22 -6.70
C ALA A 199 -0.58 10.80 -7.26
N ARG A 200 -0.69 10.62 -8.59
CA ARG A 200 -0.40 9.35 -9.28
C ARG A 200 1.09 9.04 -9.33
N VAL A 201 1.96 10.05 -9.41
CA VAL A 201 3.42 9.86 -9.25
C VAL A 201 3.73 9.35 -7.85
N THR A 202 3.10 9.91 -6.82
CA THR A 202 3.20 9.40 -5.44
C THR A 202 2.73 7.95 -5.33
N LEU A 203 1.61 7.62 -5.95
CA LEU A 203 1.09 6.24 -5.96
C LEU A 203 2.03 5.26 -6.68
N ALA A 204 2.61 5.68 -7.82
CA ALA A 204 3.58 4.87 -8.56
C ALA A 204 4.88 4.65 -7.75
N GLU A 205 5.35 5.67 -7.03
CA GLU A 205 6.53 5.56 -6.17
C GLU A 205 6.26 4.61 -4.99
N ALA A 206 5.08 4.68 -4.37
CA ALA A 206 4.67 3.74 -3.33
C ALA A 206 4.64 2.29 -3.86
N ALA A 207 4.10 2.07 -5.06
CA ALA A 207 4.11 0.75 -5.69
C ALA A 207 5.53 0.26 -5.97
N ARG A 208 6.42 1.14 -6.45
CA ARG A 208 7.83 0.82 -6.69
C ARG A 208 8.53 0.34 -5.41
N ILE A 209 8.36 1.07 -4.30
CA ILE A 209 8.94 0.71 -3.00
C ILE A 209 8.41 -0.64 -2.51
N ALA A 210 7.10 -0.82 -2.53
CA ALA A 210 6.47 -2.04 -2.06
C ALA A 210 6.88 -3.28 -2.89
N LEU A 211 6.94 -3.15 -4.22
CA LEU A 211 7.41 -4.20 -5.12
C LEU A 211 8.89 -4.53 -4.87
N ALA A 212 9.75 -3.51 -4.69
CA ALA A 212 11.17 -3.71 -4.39
C ALA A 212 11.35 -4.47 -3.07
N ASN A 213 10.70 -4.02 -2.01
CA ASN A 213 10.79 -4.67 -0.70
C ASN A 213 10.28 -6.11 -0.76
N GLY A 214 9.17 -6.34 -1.43
CA GLY A 214 8.60 -7.67 -1.60
C GLY A 214 9.53 -8.62 -2.37
N MET A 215 10.08 -8.17 -3.50
CA MET A 215 11.06 -8.93 -4.28
C MET A 215 12.31 -9.25 -3.46
N ASN A 216 12.88 -8.25 -2.77
CA ASN A 216 14.06 -8.45 -1.93
C ASN A 216 13.80 -9.49 -0.83
N MET A 217 12.63 -9.50 -0.21
CA MET A 217 12.28 -10.47 0.84
C MET A 217 12.31 -11.92 0.35
N ILE A 218 11.95 -12.18 -0.91
CA ILE A 218 11.98 -13.53 -1.49
C ILE A 218 13.28 -13.84 -2.24
N GLY A 219 14.28 -12.94 -2.20
CA GLY A 219 15.58 -13.13 -2.83
C GLY A 219 15.66 -12.71 -4.30
N GLU A 220 14.64 -12.03 -4.82
CA GLU A 220 14.64 -11.46 -6.16
C GLU A 220 15.28 -10.06 -6.16
N THR A 221 16.06 -9.74 -7.17
CA THR A 221 16.69 -8.42 -7.30
C THR A 221 15.83 -7.49 -8.19
N PRO A 222 15.31 -6.38 -7.67
CA PRO A 222 14.59 -5.40 -8.48
C PRO A 222 15.50 -4.77 -9.54
N ARG A 223 15.03 -4.72 -10.79
CA ARG A 223 15.77 -4.10 -11.90
C ARG A 223 14.89 -3.05 -12.58
N GLU A 224 15.39 -1.83 -12.68
CA GLU A 224 14.65 -0.72 -13.32
C GLU A 224 14.49 -0.86 -14.83
N ARG A 225 15.22 -1.78 -15.45
CA ARG A 225 15.15 -2.13 -16.89
C ARG A 225 15.20 -3.64 -17.02
N ILE A 226 14.34 -4.19 -17.87
CA ILE A 226 14.20 -5.62 -18.15
C ILE A 226 14.17 -5.87 -19.67
#